data_44bcaf339946bc19d390f97d45bf718e
#
_entry.id   44bcaf339946bc19d390f97d45bf718e
#
_cell.length_a   1.000
_cell.length_b   1.000
_cell.length_c   1.000
_cell.angle_alpha   90.00
_cell.angle_beta   90.00
_cell.angle_gamma   90.00
#
_symmetry.space_group_name_H-M   'P 1'
#
loop_
_entity.id
_entity.type
_entity.pdbx_description
1 polymer ?
#
loop_
_entity_poly.entity_id
_entity_poly.type
_entity_poly.pdbx_seq_one_letter_code
_entity_poly.pdbx_strand_id
1 'polypeptide(L)'
;MISRCLFLGLCAALMAGPVAAQTWTVAVTFDDLPYQAATEALCDPEKAMALTRDFLGMLEPLESLATAFVNADKVCEAQRATLLPQILNAWLDAGIDLGNHTDSHINIHSNTAEAYLADLDAGAPELRAVLEARGRPLRWFRHPYLFTGETQDKHDAIAAGLAQRNYTVAPVTIDNVDWMFADVYRKAERLGDEALKRRTGEAYVAYMTTVLDFFEPYSAEITGGREPAQVLLLHASTLNRDWYPQIDALYHARGYSFVTLDQALADPIYAHADTYVRRNGISWLHRWTQTDGRPIRWEPEPPAWIVAANEGTVEQLAATLALEGAVAAGPARP
;
A
#
# COMPACT_ATOMS: atom_id res chain seq x y z
N MET A 1 -4.29 48.32 -70.00
CA MET A 1 -4.34 46.88 -69.70
C MET A 1 -3.83 46.72 -68.29
N ILE A 2 -4.75 46.52 -67.31
CA ILE A 2 -4.41 46.42 -65.90
C ILE A 2 -4.66 44.96 -65.50
N SER A 3 -3.58 44.21 -65.22
CA SER A 3 -3.62 42.80 -64.78
C SER A 3 -3.89 42.75 -63.27
N ARG A 4 -5.00 42.13 -62.89
CA ARG A 4 -5.34 41.84 -61.48
C ARG A 4 -4.76 40.49 -61.09
N CYS A 5 -3.77 40.47 -60.19
CA CYS A 5 -3.33 39.25 -59.50
C CYS A 5 -4.29 38.92 -58.36
N LEU A 6 -4.98 37.77 -58.43
CA LEU A 6 -5.73 37.19 -57.31
C LEU A 6 -4.72 36.45 -56.43
N PHE A 7 -4.59 36.86 -55.17
CA PHE A 7 -3.95 36.09 -54.10
C PHE A 7 -5.00 35.16 -53.50
N LEU A 8 -4.89 33.84 -53.72
CA LEU A 8 -5.62 32.83 -52.94
C LEU A 8 -4.86 32.61 -51.64
N GLY A 9 -5.41 33.09 -50.54
CA GLY A 9 -4.94 32.75 -49.21
C GLY A 9 -5.42 31.36 -48.82
N LEU A 10 -4.49 30.42 -48.67
CA LEU A 10 -4.75 29.07 -48.15
C LEU A 10 -4.80 29.14 -46.63
N CYS A 11 -6.01 29.14 -46.05
CA CYS A 11 -6.20 28.96 -44.58
C CYS A 11 -5.98 27.48 -44.25
N ALA A 12 -4.82 27.14 -43.69
CA ALA A 12 -4.59 25.84 -43.08
C ALA A 12 -5.33 25.81 -41.74
N ALA A 13 -6.47 25.15 -41.69
CA ALA A 13 -7.15 24.82 -40.46
C ALA A 13 -6.32 23.75 -39.69
N LEU A 14 -5.64 24.15 -38.65
CA LEU A 14 -5.03 23.23 -37.68
C LEU A 14 -6.17 22.47 -36.98
N MET A 15 -6.40 21.24 -37.41
CA MET A 15 -7.25 20.30 -36.72
C MET A 15 -6.50 19.90 -35.41
N ALA A 16 -6.85 20.54 -34.31
CA ALA A 16 -6.50 20.01 -32.97
C ALA A 16 -7.22 18.68 -32.83
N GLY A 17 -6.50 17.57 -32.94
CA GLY A 17 -7.02 16.25 -32.58
C GLY A 17 -7.46 16.25 -31.10
N PRO A 18 -8.40 15.39 -30.73
CA PRO A 18 -8.77 15.27 -29.32
C PRO A 18 -7.51 14.94 -28.52
N VAL A 19 -7.14 15.80 -27.58
CA VAL A 19 -6.16 15.46 -26.54
C VAL A 19 -6.82 14.32 -25.78
N ALA A 20 -6.30 13.10 -25.92
CA ALA A 20 -6.73 11.98 -25.07
C ALA A 20 -6.56 12.46 -23.63
N ALA A 21 -7.63 12.45 -22.85
CA ALA A 21 -7.55 12.74 -21.43
C ALA A 21 -6.52 11.78 -20.86
N GLN A 22 -5.48 12.32 -20.21
CA GLN A 22 -4.44 11.50 -19.60
C GLN A 22 -5.12 10.70 -18.50
N THR A 23 -5.21 9.40 -18.68
CA THR A 23 -5.79 8.50 -17.69
C THR A 23 -4.73 8.27 -16.63
N TRP A 24 -4.98 8.69 -15.40
CA TRP A 24 -4.12 8.37 -14.27
C TRP A 24 -4.25 6.91 -13.91
N THR A 25 -3.18 6.29 -13.49
CA THR A 25 -3.18 4.86 -13.19
C THR A 25 -2.57 4.58 -11.82
N VAL A 26 -3.11 3.56 -11.13
CA VAL A 26 -2.63 3.13 -9.82
C VAL A 26 -2.61 1.60 -9.74
N ALA A 27 -1.49 1.05 -9.27
CA ALA A 27 -1.41 -0.33 -8.83
C ALA A 27 -1.64 -0.39 -7.32
N VAL A 28 -2.61 -1.16 -6.89
CA VAL A 28 -2.91 -1.39 -5.47
C VAL A 28 -2.04 -2.51 -4.93
N THR A 29 -1.46 -2.30 -3.76
CA THR A 29 -0.70 -3.34 -3.07
C THR A 29 -1.16 -3.50 -1.63
N PHE A 30 -1.27 -4.76 -1.18
CA PHE A 30 -1.60 -5.10 0.20
C PHE A 30 -0.43 -5.79 0.86
N ASP A 31 0.15 -5.16 1.87
CA ASP A 31 1.24 -5.73 2.64
C ASP A 31 0.68 -6.57 3.81
N ASP A 32 1.54 -7.38 4.40
CA ASP A 32 1.27 -8.10 5.63
C ASP A 32 0.29 -9.29 5.54
N LEU A 33 0.18 -9.94 4.36
CA LEU A 33 -0.61 -11.17 4.28
C LEU A 33 -0.07 -12.27 5.23
N PRO A 34 -0.96 -13.15 5.76
CA PRO A 34 -2.40 -13.23 5.55
C PRO A 34 -3.24 -12.14 6.20
N TYR A 35 -2.71 -11.45 7.21
CA TYR A 35 -3.41 -10.40 7.95
C TYR A 35 -2.40 -9.52 8.68
N GLN A 36 -2.59 -8.19 8.66
CA GLN A 36 -1.65 -7.21 9.20
C GLN A 36 -1.29 -7.47 10.67
N ALA A 37 -2.28 -7.68 11.51
CA ALA A 37 -2.04 -7.94 12.92
C ALA A 37 -1.79 -9.42 13.19
N ALA A 38 -0.85 -9.72 14.09
CA ALA A 38 -0.76 -11.04 14.65
C ALA A 38 -2.09 -11.39 15.35
N THR A 39 -2.65 -12.55 15.03
CA THR A 39 -3.92 -13.00 15.59
C THR A 39 -3.94 -14.51 15.76
N GLU A 40 -4.52 -14.98 16.86
CA GLU A 40 -4.74 -16.41 17.09
C GLU A 40 -5.64 -17.05 16.02
N ALA A 41 -6.40 -16.23 15.29
CA ALA A 41 -7.22 -16.72 14.17
C ALA A 41 -6.37 -17.38 13.08
N LEU A 42 -5.12 -16.96 12.88
CA LEU A 42 -4.20 -17.59 11.92
C LEU A 42 -3.61 -18.93 12.38
N CYS A 43 -3.92 -19.35 13.62
CA CYS A 43 -3.64 -20.70 14.13
C CYS A 43 -4.81 -21.68 13.94
N ASP A 44 -5.98 -21.17 13.55
CA ASP A 44 -7.21 -21.92 13.32
C ASP A 44 -7.55 -21.89 11.83
N PRO A 45 -7.51 -23.04 11.14
CA PRO A 45 -7.73 -23.06 9.68
C PRO A 45 -9.10 -22.50 9.23
N GLU A 46 -10.16 -22.74 10.00
CA GLU A 46 -11.50 -22.26 9.64
C GLU A 46 -11.57 -20.73 9.77
N LYS A 47 -11.04 -20.18 10.86
CA LYS A 47 -11.01 -18.73 11.09
C LYS A 47 -10.10 -18.01 10.11
N ALA A 48 -8.91 -18.54 9.85
CA ALA A 48 -7.98 -17.97 8.87
C ALA A 48 -8.57 -17.94 7.45
N MET A 49 -9.21 -19.03 7.04
CA MET A 49 -9.89 -19.09 5.75
C MET A 49 -11.16 -18.22 5.72
N ALA A 50 -11.85 -18.01 6.85
CA ALA A 50 -12.94 -17.06 6.94
C ALA A 50 -12.43 -15.61 6.73
N LEU A 51 -11.38 -15.18 7.45
CA LEU A 51 -10.75 -13.87 7.24
C LEU A 51 -10.33 -13.66 5.77
N THR A 52 -9.72 -14.68 5.19
CA THR A 52 -9.29 -14.65 3.77
C THR A 52 -10.48 -14.48 2.83
N ARG A 53 -11.55 -15.29 2.99
CA ARG A 53 -12.75 -15.19 2.15
C ARG A 53 -13.46 -13.85 2.31
N ASP A 54 -13.56 -13.34 3.54
CA ASP A 54 -14.21 -12.06 3.80
C ASP A 54 -13.47 -10.91 3.11
N PHE A 55 -12.13 -10.93 3.15
CA PHE A 55 -11.32 -9.92 2.46
C PHE A 55 -11.44 -10.03 0.93
N LEU A 56 -11.30 -11.23 0.38
CA LEU A 56 -11.43 -11.49 -1.06
C LEU A 56 -12.84 -11.21 -1.58
N GLY A 57 -13.88 -11.53 -0.80
CA GLY A 57 -15.27 -11.21 -1.14
C GLY A 57 -15.55 -9.70 -1.23
N MET A 58 -14.77 -8.88 -0.53
CA MET A 58 -14.81 -7.41 -0.68
C MET A 58 -14.14 -6.98 -2.01
N LEU A 59 -13.06 -7.63 -2.42
CA LEU A 59 -12.32 -7.26 -3.65
C LEU A 59 -13.01 -7.71 -4.92
N GLU A 60 -13.74 -8.84 -4.90
CA GLU A 60 -14.36 -9.46 -6.09
C GLU A 60 -15.24 -8.48 -6.90
N PRO A 61 -16.21 -7.74 -6.31
CA PRO A 61 -17.05 -6.82 -7.07
C PRO A 61 -16.34 -5.59 -7.62
N LEU A 62 -15.11 -5.32 -7.17
CA LEU A 62 -14.31 -4.16 -7.56
C LEU A 62 -13.35 -4.47 -8.71
N GLU A 63 -13.28 -5.74 -9.16
CA GLU A 63 -12.35 -6.21 -10.19
C GLU A 63 -10.90 -5.74 -9.95
N SER A 64 -10.48 -5.66 -8.66
CA SER A 64 -9.22 -5.08 -8.24
C SER A 64 -8.03 -5.87 -8.77
N LEU A 65 -7.18 -5.19 -9.55
CA LEU A 65 -5.87 -5.70 -9.99
C LEU A 65 -4.83 -5.38 -8.91
N ALA A 66 -4.67 -6.27 -7.93
CA ALA A 66 -3.77 -6.01 -6.81
C ALA A 66 -2.58 -7.00 -6.77
N THR A 67 -1.56 -6.61 -6.03
CA THR A 67 -0.45 -7.48 -5.62
C THR A 67 -0.38 -7.50 -4.10
N ALA A 68 -0.24 -8.66 -3.50
CA ALA A 68 -0.20 -8.80 -2.06
C ALA A 68 1.14 -9.39 -1.58
N PHE A 69 1.68 -8.88 -0.47
CA PHE A 69 3.00 -9.25 0.04
C PHE A 69 2.88 -10.05 1.34
N VAL A 70 3.56 -11.19 1.38
CA VAL A 70 3.32 -12.26 2.35
C VAL A 70 4.42 -12.32 3.39
N ASN A 71 4.02 -12.32 4.68
CA ASN A 71 4.84 -12.76 5.81
C ASN A 71 4.38 -14.17 6.23
N ALA A 72 5.16 -15.18 5.92
CA ALA A 72 4.73 -16.56 6.09
C ALA A 72 4.66 -16.99 7.58
N ASP A 73 5.49 -16.41 8.44
CA ASP A 73 5.51 -16.66 9.90
C ASP A 73 4.23 -16.20 10.63
N LYS A 74 3.38 -15.39 9.99
CA LYS A 74 2.08 -15.00 10.59
C LYS A 74 1.13 -16.19 10.75
N VAL A 75 1.27 -17.23 9.95
CA VAL A 75 0.55 -18.51 10.14
C VAL A 75 1.33 -19.36 11.16
N CYS A 76 0.62 -19.82 12.21
CA CYS A 76 1.25 -20.63 13.24
C CYS A 76 2.00 -21.84 12.67
N GLU A 77 3.20 -22.09 13.16
CA GLU A 77 4.14 -23.11 12.66
C GLU A 77 3.47 -24.48 12.45
N ALA A 78 2.62 -24.91 13.40
CA ALA A 78 1.94 -26.21 13.31
C ALA A 78 0.96 -26.33 12.12
N GLN A 79 0.46 -25.22 11.59
CA GLN A 79 -0.48 -25.14 10.46
C GLN A 79 0.16 -24.65 9.18
N ARG A 80 1.34 -24.04 9.24
CA ARG A 80 1.96 -23.32 8.14
C ARG A 80 2.02 -24.16 6.84
N ALA A 81 2.53 -25.35 6.90
CA ALA A 81 2.71 -26.23 5.72
C ALA A 81 1.40 -26.59 5.01
N THR A 82 0.24 -26.51 5.71
CA THR A 82 -1.06 -26.88 5.13
C THR A 82 -1.97 -25.68 4.92
N LEU A 83 -2.00 -24.75 5.85
CA LEU A 83 -2.91 -23.59 5.84
C LEU A 83 -2.40 -22.46 4.95
N LEU A 84 -1.11 -22.11 5.03
CA LEU A 84 -0.57 -21.01 4.23
C LEU A 84 -0.75 -21.25 2.72
N PRO A 85 -0.45 -22.44 2.14
CA PRO A 85 -0.76 -22.69 0.74
C PRO A 85 -2.25 -22.57 0.38
N GLN A 86 -3.18 -22.90 1.28
CA GLN A 86 -4.61 -22.72 1.03
C GLN A 86 -4.98 -21.24 0.93
N ILE A 87 -4.47 -20.42 1.86
CA ILE A 87 -4.66 -18.96 1.85
C ILE A 87 -4.07 -18.39 0.55
N LEU A 88 -2.82 -18.68 0.24
CA LEU A 88 -2.15 -18.16 -0.95
C LEU A 88 -2.85 -18.56 -2.25
N ASN A 89 -3.35 -19.80 -2.32
CA ASN A 89 -4.13 -20.25 -3.46
C ASN A 89 -5.44 -19.48 -3.60
N ALA A 90 -6.15 -19.18 -2.51
CA ALA A 90 -7.35 -18.38 -2.55
C ALA A 90 -7.12 -16.97 -3.10
N TRP A 91 -6.02 -16.30 -2.71
CA TRP A 91 -5.62 -15.01 -3.27
C TRP A 91 -5.31 -15.10 -4.77
N LEU A 92 -4.53 -16.09 -5.18
CA LEU A 92 -4.21 -16.33 -6.60
C LEU A 92 -5.46 -16.68 -7.45
N ASP A 93 -6.39 -17.44 -6.91
CA ASP A 93 -7.66 -17.79 -7.57
C ASP A 93 -8.58 -16.57 -7.73
N ALA A 94 -8.47 -15.58 -6.83
CA ALA A 94 -9.12 -14.29 -6.95
C ALA A 94 -8.40 -13.32 -7.93
N GLY A 95 -7.33 -13.77 -8.59
CA GLY A 95 -6.59 -12.94 -9.56
C GLY A 95 -5.55 -12.01 -8.96
N ILE A 96 -5.35 -12.02 -7.65
CA ILE A 96 -4.37 -11.18 -6.96
C ILE A 96 -2.97 -11.80 -7.10
N ASP A 97 -1.97 -11.01 -7.51
CA ASP A 97 -0.58 -11.44 -7.56
C ASP A 97 0.06 -11.47 -6.18
N LEU A 98 1.12 -12.27 -6.01
CA LEU A 98 1.78 -12.44 -4.72
C LEU A 98 3.26 -12.09 -4.79
N GLY A 99 3.76 -11.47 -3.72
CA GLY A 99 5.16 -11.16 -3.49
C GLY A 99 5.63 -11.55 -2.10
N ASN A 100 6.94 -11.57 -1.90
CA ASN A 100 7.57 -11.85 -0.62
C ASN A 100 7.73 -10.57 0.21
N HIS A 101 7.42 -10.63 1.50
CA HIS A 101 7.58 -9.54 2.46
C HIS A 101 8.47 -9.94 3.64
N THR A 102 9.42 -10.87 3.41
CA THR A 102 10.18 -11.63 4.40
C THR A 102 9.30 -12.61 5.18
N ASP A 103 9.89 -13.48 5.96
CA ASP A 103 9.14 -14.44 6.78
C ASP A 103 8.44 -13.74 7.95
N SER A 104 9.23 -13.05 8.79
CA SER A 104 8.80 -12.51 10.09
C SER A 104 8.57 -11.00 10.09
N HIS A 105 8.50 -10.34 8.92
CA HIS A 105 8.49 -8.87 8.85
C HIS A 105 9.71 -8.25 9.54
N ILE A 106 10.89 -8.85 9.32
CA ILE A 106 12.13 -8.52 10.02
C ILE A 106 12.56 -7.06 9.84
N ASN A 107 12.92 -6.41 10.94
CA ASN A 107 13.44 -5.03 10.89
C ASN A 107 14.95 -5.03 10.57
N ILE A 108 15.31 -4.53 9.38
CA ILE A 108 16.70 -4.46 8.92
C ILE A 108 17.61 -3.61 9.80
N HIS A 109 17.08 -2.59 10.50
CA HIS A 109 17.87 -1.73 11.36
C HIS A 109 18.34 -2.39 12.65
N SER A 110 17.70 -3.48 13.03
CA SER A 110 18.04 -4.29 14.21
C SER A 110 18.75 -5.58 13.85
N ASN A 111 18.99 -5.83 12.55
CA ASN A 111 19.54 -7.07 12.05
C ASN A 111 20.65 -6.83 11.03
N THR A 112 21.47 -7.85 10.75
CA THR A 112 22.47 -7.80 9.67
C THR A 112 21.80 -8.02 8.32
N ALA A 113 22.50 -7.68 7.23
CA ALA A 113 22.02 -7.98 5.88
C ALA A 113 21.86 -9.49 5.65
N GLU A 114 22.76 -10.31 6.21
CA GLU A 114 22.70 -11.77 6.11
C GLU A 114 21.46 -12.32 6.82
N ALA A 115 21.15 -11.84 8.04
CA ALA A 115 19.96 -12.24 8.79
C ALA A 115 18.68 -11.83 8.05
N TYR A 116 18.65 -10.64 7.45
CA TYR A 116 17.53 -10.17 6.65
C TYR A 116 17.30 -11.04 5.41
N LEU A 117 18.37 -11.39 4.69
CA LEU A 117 18.27 -12.25 3.51
C LEU A 117 17.92 -13.71 3.88
N ALA A 118 18.34 -14.17 5.06
CA ALA A 118 17.93 -15.48 5.57
C ALA A 118 16.44 -15.52 5.91
N ASP A 119 15.90 -14.46 6.50
CA ASP A 119 14.46 -14.31 6.79
C ASP A 119 13.64 -14.21 5.48
N LEU A 120 14.13 -13.49 4.49
CA LEU A 120 13.54 -13.48 3.15
C LEU A 120 13.49 -14.89 2.53
N ASP A 121 14.56 -15.66 2.64
CA ASP A 121 14.62 -17.02 2.12
C ASP A 121 13.68 -17.97 2.89
N ALA A 122 13.50 -17.77 4.20
CA ALA A 122 12.59 -18.55 5.03
C ALA A 122 11.10 -18.32 4.66
N GLY A 123 10.72 -17.10 4.22
CA GLY A 123 9.37 -16.76 3.76
C GLY A 123 9.04 -17.24 2.33
N ALA A 124 10.01 -17.80 1.60
CA ALA A 124 9.83 -18.09 0.18
C ALA A 124 9.23 -19.47 -0.16
N PRO A 125 9.43 -20.57 0.59
CA PRO A 125 9.14 -21.91 0.09
C PRO A 125 7.70 -22.16 -0.32
N GLU A 126 6.74 -21.89 0.57
CA GLU A 126 5.32 -22.10 0.31
C GLU A 126 4.79 -21.16 -0.79
N LEU A 127 5.24 -19.91 -0.76
CA LEU A 127 4.88 -18.90 -1.75
C LEU A 127 5.41 -19.26 -3.13
N ARG A 128 6.66 -19.71 -3.22
CA ARG A 128 7.27 -20.20 -4.46
C ARG A 128 6.53 -21.42 -5.01
N ALA A 129 6.21 -22.39 -4.16
CA ALA A 129 5.54 -23.62 -4.56
C ALA A 129 4.15 -23.36 -5.19
N VAL A 130 3.34 -22.47 -4.60
CA VAL A 130 2.01 -22.16 -5.15
C VAL A 130 2.07 -21.34 -6.43
N LEU A 131 3.06 -20.47 -6.60
CA LEU A 131 3.28 -19.72 -7.82
C LEU A 131 3.80 -20.61 -8.96
N GLU A 132 4.81 -21.45 -8.70
CA GLU A 132 5.37 -22.36 -9.67
C GLU A 132 4.35 -23.40 -10.17
N ALA A 133 3.45 -23.87 -9.30
CA ALA A 133 2.33 -24.73 -9.69
C ALA A 133 1.39 -24.08 -10.73
N ARG A 134 1.43 -22.75 -10.85
CA ARG A 134 0.68 -21.95 -11.83
C ARG A 134 1.57 -21.43 -12.97
N GLY A 135 2.82 -21.90 -13.09
CA GLY A 135 3.77 -21.45 -14.10
C GLY A 135 4.23 -19.99 -13.92
N ARG A 136 4.13 -19.46 -12.71
CA ARG A 136 4.50 -18.07 -12.36
C ARG A 136 5.76 -18.05 -11.49
N PRO A 137 6.75 -17.19 -11.76
CA PRO A 137 7.91 -17.05 -10.88
C PRO A 137 7.55 -16.22 -9.63
N LEU A 138 8.16 -16.55 -8.51
CA LEU A 138 8.22 -15.64 -7.35
C LEU A 138 9.26 -14.56 -7.65
N ARG A 139 8.79 -13.35 -7.94
CA ARG A 139 9.64 -12.23 -8.40
C ARG A 139 9.46 -10.93 -7.64
N TRP A 140 8.29 -10.73 -7.00
CA TRP A 140 8.01 -9.49 -6.29
C TRP A 140 8.52 -9.56 -4.85
N PHE A 141 9.15 -8.45 -4.45
CA PHE A 141 9.58 -8.24 -3.08
C PHE A 141 9.18 -6.85 -2.60
N ARG A 142 8.68 -6.75 -1.37
CA ARG A 142 8.45 -5.50 -0.65
C ARG A 142 9.29 -5.49 0.62
N HIS A 143 10.03 -4.40 0.83
CA HIS A 143 10.79 -4.21 2.04
C HIS A 143 9.86 -3.95 3.24
N PRO A 144 9.95 -4.72 4.34
CA PRO A 144 9.30 -4.35 5.60
C PRO A 144 9.63 -2.91 6.02
N TYR A 145 8.62 -2.18 6.48
CA TYR A 145 8.73 -0.76 6.86
C TYR A 145 9.24 0.17 5.74
N LEU A 146 9.30 -0.28 4.50
CA LEU A 146 9.97 0.39 3.37
C LEU A 146 11.47 0.66 3.64
N PHE A 147 12.09 -0.03 4.58
CA PHE A 147 13.49 0.13 4.95
C PHE A 147 14.42 -0.61 3.99
N THR A 148 15.33 0.11 3.35
CA THR A 148 16.28 -0.46 2.38
C THR A 148 17.71 -0.61 2.91
N GLY A 149 17.92 -0.27 4.17
CA GLY A 149 19.23 -0.23 4.85
C GLY A 149 19.67 1.20 5.17
N GLU A 150 20.19 1.39 6.39
CA GLU A 150 20.58 2.71 6.91
C GLU A 150 22.03 3.09 6.64
N THR A 151 22.82 2.16 6.12
CA THR A 151 24.21 2.39 5.66
C THR A 151 24.37 1.89 4.24
N GLN A 152 25.32 2.47 3.50
CA GLN A 152 25.58 2.08 2.11
C GLN A 152 25.93 0.60 2.00
N ASP A 153 26.82 0.07 2.85
CA ASP A 153 27.22 -1.33 2.81
C ASP A 153 26.04 -2.28 3.02
N LYS A 154 25.13 -1.96 3.96
CA LYS A 154 23.95 -2.78 4.23
C LYS A 154 22.94 -2.70 3.08
N HIS A 155 22.68 -1.50 2.58
CA HIS A 155 21.82 -1.29 1.41
C HIS A 155 22.31 -2.10 0.21
N ASP A 156 23.62 -1.98 -0.12
CA ASP A 156 24.20 -2.65 -1.29
C ASP A 156 24.21 -4.17 -1.13
N ALA A 157 24.49 -4.67 0.08
CA ALA A 157 24.44 -6.11 0.37
C ALA A 157 23.03 -6.68 0.17
N ILE A 158 21.98 -5.95 0.63
CA ILE A 158 20.60 -6.37 0.45
C ILE A 158 20.20 -6.29 -1.02
N ALA A 159 20.49 -5.19 -1.72
CA ALA A 159 20.19 -5.04 -3.14
C ALA A 159 20.83 -6.15 -3.98
N ALA A 160 22.11 -6.45 -3.72
CA ALA A 160 22.81 -7.56 -4.38
C ALA A 160 22.18 -8.91 -4.04
N GLY A 161 21.79 -9.13 -2.78
CA GLY A 161 21.12 -10.35 -2.32
C GLY A 161 19.75 -10.59 -2.97
N LEU A 162 18.95 -9.52 -3.14
CA LEU A 162 17.68 -9.57 -3.86
C LEU A 162 17.87 -9.87 -5.35
N ALA A 163 18.84 -9.19 -5.99
CA ALA A 163 19.15 -9.42 -7.40
C ALA A 163 19.61 -10.87 -7.67
N GLN A 164 20.46 -11.45 -6.80
CA GLN A 164 20.89 -12.85 -6.89
C GLN A 164 19.73 -13.86 -6.80
N ARG A 165 18.64 -13.48 -6.15
CA ARG A 165 17.42 -14.27 -5.99
C ARG A 165 16.36 -13.97 -7.04
N ASN A 166 16.69 -13.12 -8.01
CA ASN A 166 15.78 -12.63 -9.07
C ASN A 166 14.53 -11.92 -8.53
N TYR A 167 14.64 -11.24 -7.39
CA TYR A 167 13.57 -10.38 -6.91
C TYR A 167 13.61 -9.00 -7.57
N THR A 168 12.43 -8.50 -7.88
CA THR A 168 12.18 -7.09 -8.24
C THR A 168 11.51 -6.41 -7.05
N VAL A 169 12.12 -5.34 -6.58
CA VAL A 169 11.54 -4.54 -5.50
C VAL A 169 10.28 -3.83 -6.00
N ALA A 170 9.20 -3.95 -5.27
CA ALA A 170 7.96 -3.20 -5.48
C ALA A 170 8.04 -1.87 -4.71
N PRO A 171 8.27 -0.75 -5.38
CA PRO A 171 8.32 0.56 -4.73
C PRO A 171 6.92 1.01 -4.29
N VAL A 172 6.86 2.01 -3.41
CA VAL A 172 5.61 2.68 -3.00
C VAL A 172 5.72 4.15 -3.37
N THR A 173 4.76 4.66 -4.12
CA THR A 173 4.69 6.09 -4.44
C THR A 173 3.64 6.81 -3.61
N ILE A 174 2.50 6.18 -3.33
CA ILE A 174 1.50 6.70 -2.40
C ILE A 174 1.58 5.89 -1.11
N ASP A 175 2.35 6.43 -0.17
CA ASP A 175 2.44 5.96 1.21
C ASP A 175 1.35 6.63 2.05
N ASN A 176 0.88 5.93 3.05
CA ASN A 176 -0.12 6.41 4.00
C ASN A 176 0.02 5.61 5.29
N VAL A 177 -0.67 6.01 6.30
CA VAL A 177 -0.59 5.35 7.60
C VAL A 177 -1.85 4.53 7.91
N ASP A 178 -2.39 3.80 6.92
CA ASP A 178 -3.59 2.96 7.11
C ASP A 178 -3.44 1.97 8.27
N TRP A 179 -2.21 1.47 8.51
CA TRP A 179 -1.88 0.60 9.63
C TRP A 179 -2.22 1.23 10.99
N MET A 180 -2.08 2.54 11.13
CA MET A 180 -2.42 3.27 12.37
C MET A 180 -3.94 3.32 12.57
N PHE A 181 -4.68 3.63 11.51
CA PHE A 181 -6.15 3.57 11.52
C PHE A 181 -6.64 2.14 11.76
N ALA A 182 -6.00 1.14 11.15
CA ALA A 182 -6.33 -0.27 11.35
C ALA A 182 -6.12 -0.71 12.80
N ASP A 183 -5.10 -0.19 13.50
CA ASP A 183 -4.91 -0.47 14.93
C ASP A 183 -6.04 0.12 15.77
N VAL A 184 -6.42 1.37 15.54
CA VAL A 184 -7.55 2.01 16.23
C VAL A 184 -8.87 1.29 15.93
N TYR A 185 -9.07 0.90 14.67
CA TYR A 185 -10.25 0.13 14.23
C TYR A 185 -10.36 -1.21 14.96
N ARG A 186 -9.26 -1.95 15.05
CA ARG A 186 -9.18 -3.21 15.79
C ARG A 186 -9.38 -3.03 17.30
N LYS A 187 -8.91 -1.93 17.89
CA LYS A 187 -9.20 -1.58 19.30
C LYS A 187 -10.71 -1.35 19.49
N ALA A 188 -11.36 -0.66 18.54
CA ALA A 188 -12.81 -0.47 18.57
C ALA A 188 -13.57 -1.81 18.44
N GLU A 189 -13.12 -2.73 17.59
CA GLU A 189 -13.68 -4.09 17.49
C GLU A 189 -13.60 -4.83 18.82
N ARG A 190 -12.45 -4.77 19.51
CA ARG A 190 -12.28 -5.41 20.83
C ARG A 190 -13.19 -4.81 21.92
N LEU A 191 -13.50 -3.52 21.80
CA LEU A 191 -14.42 -2.82 22.70
C LEU A 191 -15.89 -3.05 22.35
N GLY A 192 -16.20 -3.59 21.18
CA GLY A 192 -17.56 -3.65 20.63
C GLY A 192 -18.14 -2.26 20.34
N ASP A 193 -17.29 -1.27 20.10
CA ASP A 193 -17.70 0.13 19.85
C ASP A 193 -17.87 0.39 18.34
N GLU A 194 -19.08 0.15 17.85
CA GLU A 194 -19.44 0.38 16.44
C GLU A 194 -19.43 1.86 16.04
N ALA A 195 -19.61 2.78 17.00
CA ALA A 195 -19.54 4.22 16.73
C ALA A 195 -18.08 4.63 16.47
N LEU A 196 -17.14 4.14 17.28
CA LEU A 196 -15.71 4.36 17.09
C LEU A 196 -15.21 3.71 15.81
N LYS A 197 -15.63 2.47 15.49
CA LYS A 197 -15.31 1.81 14.22
C LYS A 197 -15.69 2.70 13.04
N ARG A 198 -16.94 3.16 12.99
CA ARG A 198 -17.43 4.03 11.91
C ARG A 198 -16.64 5.35 11.85
N ARG A 199 -16.46 6.02 13.00
CA ARG A 199 -15.66 7.26 13.09
C ARG A 199 -14.25 7.09 12.55
N THR A 200 -13.61 5.94 12.86
CA THR A 200 -12.26 5.61 12.39
C THR A 200 -12.23 5.41 10.88
N GLY A 201 -13.18 4.68 10.32
CA GLY A 201 -13.27 4.46 8.88
C GLY A 201 -13.58 5.74 8.09
N GLU A 202 -14.51 6.58 8.58
CA GLU A 202 -14.80 7.89 7.98
C GLU A 202 -13.56 8.80 8.00
N ALA A 203 -12.81 8.81 9.12
CA ALA A 203 -11.55 9.57 9.23
C ALA A 203 -10.47 9.02 8.30
N TYR A 204 -10.40 7.69 8.10
CA TYR A 204 -9.47 7.06 7.17
C TYR A 204 -9.73 7.51 5.73
N VAL A 205 -10.99 7.47 5.25
CA VAL A 205 -11.34 7.91 3.89
C VAL A 205 -11.04 9.40 3.70
N ALA A 206 -11.36 10.23 4.71
CA ALA A 206 -11.04 11.65 4.67
C ALA A 206 -9.53 11.91 4.62
N TYR A 207 -8.74 11.16 5.40
CA TYR A 207 -7.28 11.24 5.38
C TYR A 207 -6.70 10.81 4.03
N MET A 208 -7.19 9.72 3.42
CA MET A 208 -6.77 9.29 2.09
C MET A 208 -7.03 10.34 1.02
N THR A 209 -8.11 11.12 1.14
CA THR A 209 -8.34 12.28 0.27
C THR A 209 -7.22 13.31 0.42
N THR A 210 -6.81 13.62 1.65
CA THR A 210 -5.73 14.57 1.95
C THR A 210 -4.37 14.05 1.47
N VAL A 211 -4.14 12.73 1.55
CA VAL A 211 -2.94 12.06 1.01
C VAL A 211 -2.84 12.24 -0.51
N LEU A 212 -3.95 12.03 -1.23
CA LEU A 212 -4.00 12.25 -2.68
C LEU A 212 -3.79 13.73 -3.05
N ASP A 213 -4.42 14.66 -2.32
CA ASP A 213 -4.24 16.11 -2.51
C ASP A 213 -2.77 16.54 -2.35
N PHE A 214 -1.97 15.76 -1.61
CA PHE A 214 -0.54 15.97 -1.45
C PHE A 214 0.27 15.27 -2.55
N PHE A 215 0.06 13.96 -2.79
CA PHE A 215 0.92 13.20 -3.69
C PHE A 215 0.70 13.51 -5.17
N GLU A 216 -0.51 13.83 -5.62
CA GLU A 216 -0.79 14.18 -7.02
C GLU A 216 0.06 15.38 -7.49
N PRO A 217 0.03 16.56 -6.87
CA PRO A 217 0.90 17.66 -7.28
C PRO A 217 2.37 17.39 -6.99
N TYR A 218 2.69 16.62 -5.95
CA TYR A 218 4.07 16.28 -5.61
C TYR A 218 4.72 15.38 -6.66
N SER A 219 4.01 14.37 -7.14
CA SER A 219 4.48 13.49 -8.22
C SER A 219 4.64 14.24 -9.54
N ALA A 220 3.71 15.14 -9.86
CA ALA A 220 3.80 15.99 -11.05
C ALA A 220 5.06 16.87 -11.04
N GLU A 221 5.47 17.41 -9.89
CA GLU A 221 6.71 18.17 -9.77
C GLU A 221 7.96 17.35 -10.11
N ILE A 222 7.96 16.06 -9.78
CA ILE A 222 9.08 15.14 -10.02
C ILE A 222 9.13 14.72 -11.47
N THR A 223 7.99 14.54 -12.10
CA THR A 223 7.84 14.00 -13.46
C THR A 223 7.76 15.07 -14.54
N GLY A 224 7.93 16.35 -14.21
CA GLY A 224 7.86 17.45 -15.18
C GLY A 224 6.44 17.82 -15.60
N GLY A 225 5.47 17.66 -14.73
CA GLY A 225 4.09 18.12 -14.91
C GLY A 225 3.09 17.03 -15.31
N ARG A 226 3.47 15.76 -15.32
CA ARG A 226 2.54 14.65 -15.55
C ARG A 226 2.27 13.86 -14.27
N GLU A 227 1.14 13.21 -14.18
CA GLU A 227 0.88 12.20 -13.17
C GLU A 227 1.54 10.87 -13.62
N PRO A 228 2.45 10.27 -12.85
CA PRO A 228 3.01 8.95 -13.16
C PRO A 228 2.01 7.85 -12.80
N ALA A 229 2.26 6.63 -13.26
CA ALA A 229 1.58 5.48 -12.71
C ALA A 229 1.97 5.32 -11.23
N GLN A 230 0.98 5.30 -10.33
CA GLN A 230 1.19 5.24 -8.88
C GLN A 230 1.23 3.79 -8.38
N VAL A 231 1.91 3.57 -7.26
CA VAL A 231 1.82 2.33 -6.47
C VAL A 231 1.33 2.69 -5.07
N LEU A 232 0.12 2.27 -4.75
CA LEU A 232 -0.53 2.50 -3.46
C LEU A 232 -0.19 1.37 -2.49
N LEU A 233 0.29 1.72 -1.30
CA LEU A 233 0.47 0.81 -0.18
C LEU A 233 -0.80 0.79 0.69
N LEU A 234 -1.32 -0.39 0.95
CA LEU A 234 -2.35 -0.70 1.95
C LEU A 234 -1.94 -1.97 2.69
N HIS A 235 -2.66 -2.31 3.77
CA HIS A 235 -2.43 -3.55 4.52
C HIS A 235 -3.68 -4.43 4.53
N ALA A 236 -3.48 -5.75 4.56
CA ALA A 236 -4.57 -6.70 4.73
C ALA A 236 -5.11 -6.63 6.17
N SER A 237 -6.17 -5.85 6.39
CA SER A 237 -6.74 -5.55 7.70
C SER A 237 -8.28 -5.51 7.67
N THR A 238 -8.92 -5.60 8.84
CA THR A 238 -10.38 -5.42 8.92
C THR A 238 -10.82 -4.01 8.55
N LEU A 239 -10.00 -3.00 8.77
CA LEU A 239 -10.26 -1.65 8.27
C LEU A 239 -10.41 -1.66 6.74
N ASN A 240 -9.42 -2.18 6.02
CA ASN A 240 -9.46 -2.22 4.56
C ASN A 240 -10.54 -3.18 4.04
N ARG A 241 -10.81 -4.33 4.71
CA ARG A 241 -11.97 -5.16 4.38
C ARG A 241 -13.28 -4.36 4.39
N ASP A 242 -13.48 -3.48 5.36
CA ASP A 242 -14.74 -2.77 5.54
C ASP A 242 -14.81 -1.42 4.78
N TRP A 243 -13.66 -0.78 4.50
CA TRP A 243 -13.60 0.58 3.96
C TRP A 243 -12.85 0.74 2.63
N TYR A 244 -12.20 -0.30 2.12
CA TYR A 244 -11.54 -0.23 0.80
C TYR A 244 -12.51 0.10 -0.36
N PRO A 245 -13.78 -0.32 -0.37
CA PRO A 245 -14.71 0.12 -1.42
C PRO A 245 -14.85 1.66 -1.52
N GLN A 246 -14.73 2.38 -0.42
CA GLN A 246 -14.75 3.84 -0.42
C GLN A 246 -13.44 4.44 -0.92
N ILE A 247 -12.32 3.77 -0.67
CA ILE A 247 -11.01 4.14 -1.23
C ILE A 247 -11.00 3.92 -2.75
N ASP A 248 -11.48 2.77 -3.21
CA ASP A 248 -11.66 2.46 -4.63
C ASP A 248 -12.51 3.54 -5.33
N ALA A 249 -13.67 3.86 -4.77
CA ALA A 249 -14.54 4.92 -5.27
C ALA A 249 -13.86 6.30 -5.29
N LEU A 250 -13.02 6.62 -4.29
CA LEU A 250 -12.24 7.86 -4.23
C LEU A 250 -11.25 7.94 -5.41
N TYR A 251 -10.51 6.87 -5.70
CA TYR A 251 -9.58 6.83 -6.83
C TYR A 251 -10.30 6.95 -8.17
N HIS A 252 -11.42 6.24 -8.36
CA HIS A 252 -12.24 6.40 -9.56
C HIS A 252 -12.78 7.83 -9.73
N ALA A 253 -13.24 8.46 -8.64
CA ALA A 253 -13.72 9.84 -8.68
C ALA A 253 -12.61 10.84 -9.03
N ARG A 254 -11.35 10.51 -8.75
CA ARG A 254 -10.16 11.29 -9.15
C ARG A 254 -9.71 11.00 -10.59
N GLY A 255 -10.32 10.05 -11.27
CA GLY A 255 -9.98 9.69 -12.65
C GLY A 255 -8.86 8.64 -12.79
N TYR A 256 -8.55 7.92 -11.73
CA TYR A 256 -7.63 6.79 -11.79
C TYR A 256 -8.29 5.55 -12.42
N SER A 257 -7.49 4.79 -13.15
CA SER A 257 -7.78 3.41 -13.55
C SER A 257 -6.81 2.48 -12.81
N PHE A 258 -7.33 1.35 -12.35
CA PHE A 258 -6.50 0.35 -11.69
C PHE A 258 -5.73 -0.47 -12.72
N VAL A 259 -4.45 -0.71 -12.42
CA VAL A 259 -3.54 -1.47 -13.28
C VAL A 259 -2.75 -2.48 -12.45
N THR A 260 -2.15 -3.47 -13.10
CA THR A 260 -1.24 -4.39 -12.43
C THR A 260 0.06 -3.68 -12.01
N LEU A 261 0.77 -4.26 -11.03
CA LEU A 261 2.08 -3.74 -10.63
C LEU A 261 3.07 -3.70 -11.81
N ASP A 262 3.06 -4.71 -12.70
CA ASP A 262 3.86 -4.69 -13.92
C ASP A 262 3.57 -3.49 -14.80
N GLN A 263 2.30 -3.18 -15.00
CA GLN A 263 1.88 -2.04 -15.82
C GLN A 263 2.29 -0.72 -15.20
N ALA A 264 2.16 -0.60 -13.87
CA ALA A 264 2.61 0.61 -13.17
C ALA A 264 4.13 0.79 -13.28
N LEU A 265 4.90 -0.27 -13.03
CA LEU A 265 6.37 -0.22 -13.07
C LEU A 265 6.94 -0.06 -14.49
N ALA A 266 6.13 -0.15 -15.53
CA ALA A 266 6.52 0.22 -16.90
C ALA A 266 6.62 1.75 -17.08
N ASP A 267 6.11 2.56 -16.16
CA ASP A 267 6.26 4.01 -16.19
C ASP A 267 7.75 4.39 -16.07
N PRO A 268 8.27 5.29 -16.92
CA PRO A 268 9.67 5.70 -16.93
C PRO A 268 10.22 6.20 -15.58
N ILE A 269 9.36 6.69 -14.68
CA ILE A 269 9.79 7.18 -13.37
C ILE A 269 10.44 6.06 -12.52
N TYR A 270 10.02 4.82 -12.69
CA TYR A 270 10.58 3.69 -11.95
C TYR A 270 11.99 3.28 -12.39
N ALA A 271 12.49 3.84 -13.51
CA ALA A 271 13.88 3.76 -13.91
C ALA A 271 14.74 4.90 -13.31
N HIS A 272 14.13 5.83 -12.55
CA HIS A 272 14.86 6.90 -11.87
C HIS A 272 15.81 6.33 -10.83
N ALA A 273 17.02 6.90 -10.73
CA ALA A 273 17.98 6.49 -9.72
C ALA A 273 17.43 6.74 -8.31
N ASP A 274 17.76 5.83 -7.40
CA ASP A 274 17.44 5.94 -5.98
C ASP A 274 18.74 5.85 -5.18
N THR A 275 19.17 6.97 -4.61
CA THR A 275 20.38 7.09 -3.79
C THR A 275 20.05 7.26 -2.30
N TYR A 276 18.79 7.01 -1.92
CA TYR A 276 18.34 7.18 -0.55
C TYR A 276 18.84 6.04 0.34
N VAL A 277 19.76 6.37 1.26
CA VAL A 277 20.30 5.44 2.26
C VAL A 277 20.17 6.09 3.64
N ARG A 278 19.05 5.80 4.33
CA ARG A 278 18.73 6.36 5.66
C ARG A 278 17.84 5.39 6.45
N ARG A 279 17.54 5.77 7.70
CA ARG A 279 16.73 4.93 8.60
C ARG A 279 15.23 4.98 8.34
N ASN A 280 14.70 6.00 7.67
CA ASN A 280 13.26 6.13 7.48
C ASN A 280 12.80 5.36 6.24
N GLY A 281 11.71 4.61 6.34
CA GLY A 281 10.95 4.16 5.18
C GLY A 281 10.05 5.29 4.72
N ILE A 282 10.19 5.67 3.47
CA ILE A 282 9.44 6.78 2.87
C ILE A 282 9.03 6.44 1.45
N SER A 283 8.02 7.12 0.95
CA SER A 283 7.60 7.04 -0.44
C SER A 283 8.77 7.19 -1.41
N TRP A 284 8.78 6.44 -2.52
CA TRP A 284 9.78 6.57 -3.57
C TRP A 284 9.77 7.97 -4.22
N LEU A 285 8.64 8.68 -4.20
CA LEU A 285 8.59 10.08 -4.62
C LEU A 285 9.51 10.96 -3.75
N HIS A 286 9.51 10.76 -2.44
CA HIS A 286 10.44 11.45 -1.53
C HIS A 286 11.89 11.04 -1.77
N ARG A 287 12.15 9.74 -2.01
CA ARG A 287 13.50 9.22 -2.28
C ARG A 287 14.08 9.83 -3.56
N TRP A 288 13.29 9.87 -4.64
CA TRP A 288 13.70 10.49 -5.90
C TRP A 288 13.91 12.00 -5.75
N THR A 289 13.03 12.68 -5.02
CA THR A 289 13.21 14.12 -4.69
C THR A 289 14.55 14.38 -4.02
N GLN A 290 14.92 13.53 -3.05
CA GLN A 290 16.23 13.66 -2.37
C GLN A 290 17.39 13.32 -3.32
N THR A 291 17.25 12.30 -4.15
CA THR A 291 18.25 11.93 -5.16
C THR A 291 18.54 13.08 -6.11
N ASP A 292 17.52 13.85 -6.49
CA ASP A 292 17.64 15.07 -7.31
C ASP A 292 18.20 16.28 -6.55
N GLY A 293 18.53 16.15 -5.27
CA GLY A 293 19.01 17.23 -4.45
C GLY A 293 17.97 18.30 -4.11
N ARG A 294 16.67 17.97 -4.25
CA ARG A 294 15.54 18.86 -3.95
C ARG A 294 15.07 18.68 -2.51
N PRO A 295 14.51 19.71 -1.87
CA PRO A 295 13.95 19.59 -0.52
C PRO A 295 12.71 18.69 -0.53
N ILE A 296 12.64 17.77 0.44
CA ILE A 296 11.45 16.93 0.68
C ILE A 296 10.37 17.79 1.33
N ARG A 297 9.13 17.64 0.87
CA ARG A 297 7.91 18.03 1.58
C ARG A 297 7.28 16.75 2.11
N TRP A 298 6.80 16.79 3.34
CA TRP A 298 6.19 15.63 3.97
C TRP A 298 4.69 15.61 3.73
N GLU A 299 4.14 14.41 3.60
CA GLU A 299 2.71 14.15 3.55
C GLU A 299 2.02 14.66 4.84
N PRO A 300 0.72 14.93 4.75
CA PRO A 300 -0.05 15.38 5.91
C PRO A 300 -0.09 14.31 7.01
N GLU A 301 0.03 14.78 8.25
CA GLU A 301 -0.14 13.92 9.43
C GLU A 301 -1.60 13.43 9.54
N PRO A 302 -1.84 12.22 10.04
CA PRO A 302 -3.17 11.74 10.35
C PRO A 302 -3.79 12.59 11.48
N PRO A 303 -5.14 12.53 11.67
CA PRO A 303 -5.79 13.26 12.76
C PRO A 303 -5.17 12.95 14.12
N ALA A 304 -4.89 13.98 14.93
CA ALA A 304 -4.19 13.83 16.22
C ALA A 304 -4.86 12.81 17.16
N TRP A 305 -6.17 12.65 17.10
CA TRP A 305 -6.89 11.66 17.91
C TRP A 305 -6.60 10.22 17.46
N ILE A 306 -6.34 9.99 16.15
CA ILE A 306 -5.90 8.68 15.63
C ILE A 306 -4.51 8.36 16.16
N VAL A 307 -3.58 9.32 16.11
CA VAL A 307 -2.21 9.15 16.66
C VAL A 307 -2.29 8.77 18.15
N ALA A 308 -3.02 9.55 18.95
CA ALA A 308 -3.19 9.30 20.38
C ALA A 308 -3.87 7.95 20.68
N ALA A 309 -4.88 7.58 19.90
CA ALA A 309 -5.57 6.30 20.06
C ALA A 309 -4.72 5.10 19.65
N ASN A 310 -3.85 5.27 18.62
CA ASN A 310 -2.91 4.24 18.20
C ASN A 310 -1.81 4.00 19.26
N GLU A 311 -1.26 5.07 19.84
CA GLU A 311 -0.23 4.98 20.89
C GLU A 311 -0.76 4.44 22.22
N GLY A 312 -2.06 4.65 22.51
CA GLY A 312 -2.72 4.21 23.72
C GLY A 312 -3.07 2.72 23.74
N THR A 313 -3.27 2.16 24.95
CA THR A 313 -3.85 0.82 25.10
C THR A 313 -5.36 0.84 24.87
N VAL A 314 -5.98 -0.36 24.74
CA VAL A 314 -7.45 -0.50 24.63
C VAL A 314 -8.14 0.10 25.84
N GLU A 315 -7.59 -0.11 27.05
CA GLU A 315 -8.12 0.41 28.31
C GLU A 315 -8.04 1.93 28.40
N GLN A 316 -6.92 2.52 27.93
CA GLN A 316 -6.76 3.98 27.87
C GLN A 316 -7.74 4.61 26.87
N LEU A 317 -7.93 3.98 25.72
CA LEU A 317 -8.90 4.43 24.72
C LEU A 317 -10.32 4.37 25.28
N ALA A 318 -10.70 3.27 25.94
CA ALA A 318 -12.00 3.12 26.59
C ALA A 318 -12.25 4.20 27.66
N ALA A 319 -11.22 4.50 28.47
CA ALA A 319 -11.31 5.55 29.49
C ALA A 319 -11.50 6.95 28.85
N THR A 320 -10.79 7.24 27.76
CA THR A 320 -10.93 8.51 27.03
C THR A 320 -12.33 8.68 26.46
N LEU A 321 -12.87 7.63 25.82
CA LEU A 321 -14.23 7.64 25.26
C LEU A 321 -15.30 7.80 26.32
N ALA A 322 -15.12 7.17 27.49
CA ALA A 322 -16.05 7.34 28.62
C ALA A 322 -16.08 8.79 29.14
N LEU A 323 -14.93 9.46 29.17
CA LEU A 323 -14.84 10.89 29.54
C LEU A 323 -15.49 11.80 28.49
N GLU A 324 -15.26 11.57 27.22
CA GLU A 324 -15.90 12.30 26.11
C GLU A 324 -17.42 12.14 26.17
N GLY A 325 -17.92 10.93 26.38
CA GLY A 325 -19.34 10.63 26.54
C GLY A 325 -19.97 11.32 27.75
N ALA A 326 -19.26 11.36 28.88
CA ALA A 326 -19.72 12.05 30.09
C ALA A 326 -19.79 13.57 29.92
N VAL A 327 -18.83 14.16 29.22
CA VAL A 327 -18.81 15.60 28.88
C VAL A 327 -19.94 15.94 27.91
N ALA A 328 -20.19 15.09 26.91
CA ALA A 328 -21.26 15.29 25.93
C ALA A 328 -22.67 15.18 26.55
N ALA A 329 -22.83 14.32 27.59
CA ALA A 329 -24.09 14.14 28.29
C ALA A 329 -24.48 15.34 29.20
N GLY A 330 -23.53 16.21 29.55
CA GLY A 330 -23.73 17.37 30.42
C GLY A 330 -24.10 16.97 31.86
N PRO A 331 -24.12 17.90 32.82
CA PRO A 331 -24.62 17.62 34.14
C PRO A 331 -26.11 17.27 34.07
N ALA A 332 -26.49 16.14 34.74
CA ALA A 332 -27.90 15.81 34.87
C ALA A 332 -28.65 17.01 35.40
N ARG A 333 -29.61 17.55 34.63
CA ARG A 333 -30.44 18.66 35.12
C ARG A 333 -31.25 18.16 36.35
N PRO A 334 -31.26 18.92 37.46
CA PRO A 334 -32.00 18.52 38.64
C PRO A 334 -33.52 18.52 38.41
#